data_1cb3935b99e3dccb361db84818c313f6
#
_entry.id   1cb3935b99e3dccb361db84818c313f6
#
_cell.length_a   1.000
_cell.length_b   1.000
_cell.length_c   1.000
_cell.angle_alpha   90.00
_cell.angle_beta   90.00
_cell.angle_gamma   90.00
#
_symmetry.space_group_name_H-M   'P 1'
#
loop_
_entity.id
_entity.type
_entity.pdbx_description
1 polymer ?
#
loop_
_entity_poly.entity_id
_entity_poly.type
_entity_poly.pdbx_seq_one_letter_code
_entity_poly.pdbx_strand_id
1 'polypeptide(L)'
;MSLNVSNLTVHHGAICAVNQVSLAVPTGKLAAIIGSNGAGKTTLLRALSGLNKPTSGVVNWMGQAITGEKPENLVRMGISHVSEGKSVIPELTVKENLELGAIWRKNSREMRESMDQVVQIFPRLGERISQRSDTLSGGERQMLAIGRAIMSKPKLILLDEPSLGLAPLVVEQIFQTIQDLTIQMGLTVVLVEQNAMGALKIANLGIVLNLGKVVAVDHAQALIQDPAVRAAYLGY
;
A
#
# COMPACT_ATOMS: atom_id res chain seq x y z
N MET A 1 13.93 -5.94 -12.26
CA MET A 1 13.13 -6.81 -11.36
C MET A 1 11.86 -6.09 -11.03
N SER A 2 10.74 -6.78 -10.77
CA SER A 2 9.43 -6.13 -10.65
C SER A 2 8.47 -7.02 -9.86
N LEU A 3 7.34 -6.45 -9.42
CA LEU A 3 6.15 -7.20 -9.08
C LEU A 3 5.44 -7.53 -10.40
N ASN A 4 5.24 -8.82 -10.67
CA ASN A 4 4.50 -9.29 -11.84
C ASN A 4 3.33 -10.15 -11.38
N VAL A 5 2.16 -9.83 -11.89
CA VAL A 5 0.91 -10.55 -11.65
C VAL A 5 0.42 -11.03 -13.01
N SER A 6 0.11 -12.31 -13.12
CA SER A 6 -0.33 -12.94 -14.38
C SER A 6 -1.61 -13.72 -14.16
N ASN A 7 -2.69 -13.30 -14.84
CA ASN A 7 -4.01 -13.94 -14.85
C ASN A 7 -4.55 -14.27 -13.45
N LEU A 8 -4.33 -13.38 -12.49
CA LEU A 8 -4.72 -13.60 -11.10
C LEU A 8 -6.25 -13.57 -10.96
N THR A 9 -6.80 -14.61 -10.35
CA THR A 9 -8.23 -14.72 -10.08
C THR A 9 -8.45 -15.01 -8.60
N VAL A 10 -9.38 -14.26 -7.99
CA VAL A 10 -9.74 -14.42 -6.57
C VAL A 10 -11.25 -14.42 -6.41
N HIS A 11 -11.75 -15.43 -5.70
CA HIS A 11 -13.17 -15.56 -5.38
C HIS A 11 -13.43 -15.35 -3.89
N HIS A 12 -14.58 -14.77 -3.59
CA HIS A 12 -15.21 -14.77 -2.26
C HIS A 12 -16.53 -15.56 -2.35
N GLY A 13 -16.46 -16.83 -2.00
CA GLY A 13 -17.58 -17.75 -2.26
C GLY A 13 -17.87 -17.84 -3.76
N ALA A 14 -19.08 -17.51 -4.18
CA ALA A 14 -19.50 -17.51 -5.59
C ALA A 14 -19.07 -16.26 -6.37
N ILE A 15 -18.62 -15.20 -5.69
CA ILE A 15 -18.31 -13.92 -6.31
C ILE A 15 -16.86 -13.90 -6.79
N CYS A 16 -16.65 -13.70 -8.09
CA CYS A 16 -15.34 -13.45 -8.67
C CYS A 16 -14.95 -11.97 -8.45
N ALA A 17 -14.19 -11.69 -7.41
CA ALA A 17 -13.82 -10.32 -7.04
C ALA A 17 -12.60 -9.79 -7.79
N VAL A 18 -11.70 -10.67 -8.25
CA VAL A 18 -10.57 -10.37 -9.14
C VAL A 18 -10.60 -11.40 -10.25
N ASN A 19 -10.63 -10.99 -11.50
CA ASN A 19 -10.86 -11.84 -12.66
C ASN A 19 -9.74 -11.68 -13.69
N GLN A 20 -8.81 -12.64 -13.74
CA GLN A 20 -7.70 -12.72 -14.69
C GLN A 20 -6.87 -11.42 -14.76
N VAL A 21 -6.63 -10.79 -13.61
CA VAL A 21 -5.85 -9.55 -13.53
C VAL A 21 -4.38 -9.85 -13.87
N SER A 22 -3.84 -9.07 -14.81
CA SER A 22 -2.42 -9.06 -15.14
C SER A 22 -1.89 -7.64 -15.05
N LEU A 23 -0.77 -7.45 -14.35
CA LEU A 23 -0.10 -6.16 -14.20
C LEU A 23 1.38 -6.35 -13.86
N ALA A 24 2.18 -5.32 -14.11
CA ALA A 24 3.58 -5.28 -13.73
C ALA A 24 3.93 -3.93 -13.10
N VAL A 25 4.64 -3.95 -11.97
CA VAL A 25 5.13 -2.75 -11.29
C VAL A 25 6.65 -2.83 -11.22
N PRO A 26 7.39 -1.95 -11.92
CA PRO A 26 8.84 -1.92 -11.85
C PRO A 26 9.34 -1.58 -10.45
N THR A 27 10.48 -2.14 -10.06
CA THR A 27 11.12 -1.85 -8.77
C THR A 27 11.42 -0.35 -8.64
N GLY A 28 11.16 0.22 -7.45
CA GLY A 28 11.38 1.64 -7.17
C GLY A 28 10.36 2.57 -7.84
N LYS A 29 9.22 2.04 -8.28
CA LYS A 29 8.13 2.83 -8.86
C LYS A 29 6.87 2.74 -8.03
N LEU A 30 6.07 3.81 -8.10
CA LEU A 30 4.74 3.89 -7.51
C LEU A 30 3.70 3.60 -8.58
N ALA A 31 2.90 2.55 -8.36
CA ALA A 31 1.72 2.23 -9.16
C ALA A 31 0.45 2.57 -8.38
N ALA A 32 -0.42 3.39 -8.95
CA ALA A 32 -1.75 3.66 -8.42
C ALA A 32 -2.78 2.75 -9.07
N ILE A 33 -3.51 1.99 -8.28
CA ILE A 33 -4.67 1.20 -8.71
C ILE A 33 -5.92 1.95 -8.31
N ILE A 34 -6.64 2.46 -9.30
CA ILE A 34 -7.86 3.23 -9.12
C ILE A 34 -9.08 2.45 -9.61
N GLY A 35 -10.25 2.80 -9.10
CA GLY A 35 -11.52 2.18 -9.47
C GLY A 35 -12.59 2.46 -8.44
N SER A 36 -13.84 2.24 -8.83
CA SER A 36 -15.01 2.41 -7.95
C SER A 36 -14.99 1.46 -6.75
N ASN A 37 -15.82 1.73 -5.75
CA ASN A 37 -16.05 0.79 -4.65
C ASN A 37 -16.57 -0.53 -5.20
N GLY A 38 -16.06 -1.65 -4.68
CA GLY A 38 -16.38 -2.98 -5.19
C GLY A 38 -15.64 -3.39 -6.47
N ALA A 39 -14.74 -2.56 -7.03
CA ALA A 39 -13.97 -2.92 -8.21
C ALA A 39 -12.96 -4.07 -8.01
N GLY A 40 -12.72 -4.50 -6.77
CA GLY A 40 -11.80 -5.59 -6.44
C GLY A 40 -10.43 -5.15 -5.94
N LYS A 41 -10.21 -3.84 -5.72
CA LYS A 41 -8.93 -3.24 -5.33
C LYS A 41 -8.33 -3.86 -4.04
N THR A 42 -9.07 -3.80 -2.95
CA THR A 42 -8.67 -4.40 -1.65
C THR A 42 -8.46 -5.90 -1.75
N THR A 43 -9.31 -6.61 -2.52
CA THR A 43 -9.16 -8.05 -2.75
C THR A 43 -7.86 -8.36 -3.48
N LEU A 44 -7.49 -7.56 -4.48
CA LEU A 44 -6.22 -7.69 -5.18
C LEU A 44 -5.04 -7.49 -4.22
N LEU A 45 -5.04 -6.40 -3.42
CA LEU A 45 -3.98 -6.16 -2.43
C LEU A 45 -3.86 -7.31 -1.41
N ARG A 46 -4.99 -7.80 -0.90
CA ARG A 46 -5.02 -8.94 0.03
C ARG A 46 -4.47 -10.21 -0.59
N ALA A 47 -4.68 -10.42 -1.88
CA ALA A 47 -4.08 -11.56 -2.58
C ALA A 47 -2.56 -11.42 -2.74
N LEU A 48 -2.08 -10.19 -3.03
CA LEU A 48 -0.65 -9.89 -3.12
C LEU A 48 0.07 -10.00 -1.76
N SER A 49 -0.64 -9.74 -0.66
CA SER A 49 -0.11 -9.83 0.72
C SER A 49 -0.34 -11.18 1.40
N GLY A 50 -0.87 -12.17 0.69
CA GLY A 50 -1.12 -13.51 1.21
C GLY A 50 -2.31 -13.64 2.17
N LEU A 51 -3.07 -12.55 2.38
CA LEU A 51 -4.29 -12.55 3.22
C LEU A 51 -5.47 -13.25 2.54
N ASN A 52 -5.51 -13.23 1.20
CA ASN A 52 -6.47 -13.98 0.40
C ASN A 52 -5.73 -14.94 -0.50
N LYS A 53 -6.13 -16.21 -0.49
CA LYS A 53 -5.55 -17.21 -1.41
C LYS A 53 -6.16 -17.05 -2.81
N PRO A 54 -5.35 -16.82 -3.86
CA PRO A 54 -5.84 -16.81 -5.23
C PRO A 54 -6.42 -18.17 -5.64
N THR A 55 -7.44 -18.16 -6.49
CA THR A 55 -8.03 -19.35 -7.09
C THR A 55 -7.15 -19.84 -8.26
N SER A 56 -6.58 -18.90 -9.02
CA SER A 56 -5.67 -19.17 -10.13
C SER A 56 -4.77 -17.96 -10.41
N GLY A 57 -3.81 -18.14 -11.31
CA GLY A 57 -2.84 -17.12 -11.69
C GLY A 57 -1.55 -17.21 -10.88
N VAL A 58 -0.61 -16.33 -11.20
CA VAL A 58 0.75 -16.34 -10.63
C VAL A 58 1.14 -14.92 -10.20
N VAL A 59 1.75 -14.81 -9.03
CA VAL A 59 2.38 -13.58 -8.52
C VAL A 59 3.86 -13.84 -8.33
N ASN A 60 4.70 -13.00 -8.94
CA ASN A 60 6.14 -13.03 -8.77
C ASN A 60 6.63 -11.70 -8.19
N TRP A 61 7.52 -11.76 -7.22
CA TRP A 61 8.23 -10.63 -6.67
C TRP A 61 9.74 -10.84 -6.81
N MET A 62 10.42 -9.91 -7.50
CA MET A 62 11.88 -9.96 -7.73
C MET A 62 12.37 -11.29 -8.33
N GLY A 63 11.55 -11.91 -9.19
CA GLY A 63 11.84 -13.20 -9.84
C GLY A 63 11.48 -14.44 -9.02
N GLN A 64 10.96 -14.28 -7.81
CA GLN A 64 10.52 -15.35 -6.93
C GLN A 64 9.01 -15.47 -6.94
N ALA A 65 8.47 -16.68 -7.10
CA ALA A 65 7.03 -16.94 -7.01
C ALA A 65 6.57 -16.77 -5.55
N ILE A 66 5.51 -15.96 -5.37
CA ILE A 66 4.94 -15.65 -4.05
C ILE A 66 3.44 -15.94 -3.97
N THR A 67 2.89 -16.62 -4.97
CA THR A 67 1.46 -16.92 -5.06
C THR A 67 1.00 -17.78 -3.89
N GLY A 68 0.07 -17.25 -3.08
CA GLY A 68 -0.48 -17.97 -1.93
C GLY A 68 0.49 -18.18 -0.76
N GLU A 69 1.63 -17.49 -0.76
CA GLU A 69 2.54 -17.45 0.38
C GLU A 69 1.85 -16.83 1.59
N LYS A 70 2.27 -17.26 2.78
CA LYS A 70 1.76 -16.73 4.05
C LYS A 70 2.25 -15.30 4.30
N PRO A 71 1.43 -14.41 4.91
CA PRO A 71 1.82 -13.01 5.18
C PRO A 71 3.15 -12.88 5.94
N GLU A 72 3.42 -13.74 6.93
CA GLU A 72 4.66 -13.72 7.69
C GLU A 72 5.90 -14.02 6.85
N ASN A 73 5.77 -14.86 5.81
CA ASN A 73 6.86 -15.12 4.86
C ASN A 73 7.07 -13.92 3.94
N LEU A 74 5.99 -13.31 3.46
CA LEU A 74 6.04 -12.13 2.58
C LEU A 74 6.70 -10.94 3.29
N VAL A 75 6.41 -10.71 4.56
CA VAL A 75 7.10 -9.67 5.35
C VAL A 75 8.61 -9.92 5.40
N ARG A 76 9.05 -11.16 5.59
CA ARG A 76 10.48 -11.52 5.58
C ARG A 76 11.11 -11.37 4.19
N MET A 77 10.32 -11.47 3.12
CA MET A 77 10.75 -11.20 1.74
C MET A 77 10.73 -9.71 1.39
N GLY A 78 10.38 -8.85 2.34
CA GLY A 78 10.35 -7.40 2.19
C GLY A 78 9.05 -6.85 1.57
N ILE A 79 7.93 -7.53 1.78
CA ILE A 79 6.60 -7.06 1.35
C ILE A 79 5.80 -6.70 2.59
N SER A 80 5.37 -5.44 2.71
CA SER A 80 4.50 -4.97 3.78
C SER A 80 3.16 -4.51 3.25
N HIS A 81 2.12 -4.69 4.05
CA HIS A 81 0.77 -4.26 3.73
C HIS A 81 0.21 -3.35 4.83
N VAL A 82 -0.24 -2.18 4.46
CA VAL A 82 -1.02 -1.27 5.29
C VAL A 82 -2.46 -1.38 4.82
N SER A 83 -3.28 -2.06 5.60
CA SER A 83 -4.70 -2.28 5.29
C SER A 83 -5.54 -1.08 5.67
N GLU A 84 -6.68 -0.92 5.00
CA GLU A 84 -7.67 0.10 5.30
C GLU A 84 -8.09 0.05 6.79
N GLY A 85 -8.12 1.21 7.45
CA GLY A 85 -8.77 1.50 8.73
C GLY A 85 -8.09 0.98 9.99
N LYS A 86 -8.00 -0.32 10.23
CA LYS A 86 -7.58 -0.88 11.54
C LYS A 86 -6.11 -1.31 11.59
N SER A 87 -5.22 -0.49 11.06
CA SER A 87 -3.80 -0.82 11.00
C SER A 87 -3.00 -0.53 12.28
N VAL A 88 -3.59 0.11 13.29
CA VAL A 88 -2.94 0.50 14.54
C VAL A 88 -3.63 -0.20 15.70
N ILE A 89 -2.86 -0.62 16.72
CA ILE A 89 -3.40 -1.21 17.96
C ILE A 89 -3.62 -0.07 18.95
N PRO A 90 -4.89 0.30 19.25
CA PRO A 90 -5.22 1.50 20.02
C PRO A 90 -4.65 1.53 21.43
N GLU A 91 -4.56 0.36 22.07
CA GLU A 91 -4.11 0.17 23.46
C GLU A 91 -2.60 0.37 23.63
N LEU A 92 -1.84 0.21 22.56
CA LEU A 92 -0.38 0.36 22.56
C LEU A 92 0.02 1.82 22.34
N THR A 93 1.20 2.17 22.87
CA THR A 93 1.85 3.45 22.56
C THR A 93 2.30 3.52 21.10
N VAL A 94 2.64 4.71 20.63
CA VAL A 94 3.25 4.93 19.31
C VAL A 94 4.50 4.05 19.16
N LYS A 95 5.38 4.08 20.17
CA LYS A 95 6.62 3.26 20.20
C LYS A 95 6.33 1.78 20.03
N GLU A 96 5.46 1.23 20.86
CA GLU A 96 5.11 -0.20 20.82
C GLU A 96 4.48 -0.62 19.50
N ASN A 97 3.61 0.22 18.90
CA ASN A 97 3.09 -0.02 17.56
C ASN A 97 4.19 -0.07 16.51
N LEU A 98 5.17 0.83 16.56
CA LEU A 98 6.32 0.82 15.65
C LEU A 98 7.19 -0.42 15.85
N GLU A 99 7.50 -0.78 17.09
CA GLU A 99 8.30 -1.96 17.43
C GLU A 99 7.68 -3.26 16.90
N LEU A 100 6.36 -3.38 16.90
CA LEU A 100 5.65 -4.52 16.28
C LEU A 100 5.98 -4.69 14.79
N GLY A 101 6.23 -3.60 14.05
CA GLY A 101 6.62 -3.67 12.64
C GLY A 101 7.98 -4.36 12.42
N ALA A 102 8.80 -4.42 13.45
CA ALA A 102 10.13 -5.04 13.42
C ALA A 102 10.23 -6.32 14.27
N ILE A 103 9.12 -6.86 14.78
CA ILE A 103 9.10 -7.96 15.77
C ILE A 103 9.84 -9.23 15.32
N TRP A 104 9.88 -9.51 14.03
CA TRP A 104 10.59 -10.65 13.47
C TRP A 104 12.10 -10.41 13.29
N ARG A 105 12.57 -9.16 13.44
CA ARG A 105 13.97 -8.76 13.28
C ARG A 105 14.68 -8.92 14.62
N LYS A 106 15.85 -9.59 14.61
CA LYS A 106 16.60 -9.90 15.84
C LYS A 106 17.65 -8.84 16.19
N ASN A 107 17.98 -7.93 15.27
CA ASN A 107 19.03 -6.94 15.44
C ASN A 107 18.49 -5.66 16.08
N SER A 108 18.75 -5.46 17.36
CA SER A 108 18.30 -4.30 18.13
C SER A 108 18.90 -2.96 17.67
N ARG A 109 20.11 -2.97 17.08
CA ARG A 109 20.72 -1.78 16.51
C ARG A 109 19.95 -1.34 15.26
N GLU A 110 19.69 -2.27 14.33
CA GLU A 110 18.92 -1.98 13.14
C GLU A 110 17.47 -1.56 13.44
N MET A 111 16.87 -2.06 14.51
CA MET A 111 15.55 -1.62 14.96
C MET A 111 15.57 -0.15 15.39
N ARG A 112 16.61 0.26 16.16
CA ARG A 112 16.79 1.66 16.55
C ARG A 112 16.98 2.58 15.34
N GLU A 113 17.88 2.21 14.42
CA GLU A 113 18.10 2.96 13.17
C GLU A 113 16.80 3.12 12.37
N SER A 114 15.97 2.07 12.30
CA SER A 114 14.66 2.14 11.64
C SER A 114 13.67 3.04 12.39
N MET A 115 13.69 3.03 13.74
CA MET A 115 12.87 3.91 14.56
C MET A 115 13.25 5.37 14.33
N ASP A 116 14.55 5.68 14.34
CA ASP A 116 15.06 7.04 14.10
C ASP A 116 14.65 7.52 12.69
N GLN A 117 14.73 6.65 11.69
CA GLN A 117 14.29 6.94 10.34
C GLN A 117 12.78 7.24 10.28
N VAL A 118 11.95 6.44 10.95
CA VAL A 118 10.49 6.66 11.00
C VAL A 118 10.15 8.00 11.68
N VAL A 119 10.84 8.34 12.77
CA VAL A 119 10.66 9.61 13.47
C VAL A 119 11.12 10.81 12.63
N GLN A 120 12.15 10.65 11.80
CA GLN A 120 12.56 11.68 10.83
C GLN A 120 11.51 11.90 9.73
N ILE A 121 10.90 10.81 9.21
CA ILE A 121 9.83 10.87 8.20
C ILE A 121 8.54 11.45 8.80
N PHE A 122 8.22 11.08 10.03
CA PHE A 122 7.02 11.48 10.75
C PHE A 122 7.36 12.14 12.10
N PRO A 123 7.83 13.42 12.13
CA PRO A 123 8.26 14.06 13.38
C PRO A 123 7.17 14.09 14.47
N ARG A 124 5.89 14.21 14.06
CA ARG A 124 4.74 14.18 14.99
C ARG A 124 4.64 12.87 15.77
N LEU A 125 5.08 11.75 15.20
CA LEU A 125 5.13 10.48 15.93
C LEU A 125 6.24 10.48 16.99
N GLY A 126 7.38 11.13 16.69
CA GLY A 126 8.46 11.33 17.65
C GLY A 126 8.04 12.16 18.87
N GLU A 127 7.31 13.27 18.65
CA GLU A 127 6.76 14.12 19.70
C GLU A 127 5.79 13.36 20.62
N ARG A 128 5.15 12.31 20.10
CA ARG A 128 4.10 11.51 20.76
C ARG A 128 4.51 10.08 21.04
N ILE A 129 5.82 9.78 21.04
CA ILE A 129 6.37 8.42 21.04
C ILE A 129 5.86 7.56 22.20
N SER A 130 5.61 8.16 23.36
CA SER A 130 5.12 7.49 24.58
C SER A 130 3.59 7.58 24.74
N GLN A 131 2.88 8.25 23.84
CA GLN A 131 1.42 8.40 23.93
C GLN A 131 0.74 7.14 23.40
N ARG A 132 -0.44 6.84 23.94
CA ARG A 132 -1.30 5.77 23.43
C ARG A 132 -1.86 6.14 22.07
N SER A 133 -1.97 5.16 21.19
CA SER A 133 -2.38 5.36 19.81
C SER A 133 -3.87 5.71 19.64
N ASP A 134 -4.72 5.41 20.64
CA ASP A 134 -6.13 5.81 20.67
C ASP A 134 -6.30 7.34 20.78
N THR A 135 -5.30 8.05 21.34
CA THR A 135 -5.32 9.52 21.49
C THR A 135 -4.88 10.28 20.23
N LEU A 136 -4.39 9.58 19.22
CA LEU A 136 -3.93 10.16 17.97
C LEU A 136 -5.10 10.58 17.07
N SER A 137 -4.90 11.64 16.27
CA SER A 137 -5.80 11.97 15.16
C SER A 137 -5.83 10.88 14.08
N GLY A 138 -6.82 10.92 13.19
CA GLY A 138 -6.91 9.98 12.05
C GLY A 138 -5.65 9.97 11.20
N GLY A 139 -5.12 11.15 10.87
CA GLY A 139 -3.90 11.30 10.09
C GLY A 139 -2.66 10.78 10.81
N GLU A 140 -2.51 11.06 12.11
CA GLU A 140 -1.40 10.52 12.90
C GLU A 140 -1.47 9.00 13.02
N ARG A 141 -2.66 8.41 13.16
CA ARG A 141 -2.84 6.95 13.10
C ARG A 141 -2.42 6.37 11.75
N GLN A 142 -2.75 7.07 10.65
CA GLN A 142 -2.34 6.63 9.32
C GLN A 142 -0.81 6.72 9.12
N MET A 143 -0.19 7.82 9.59
CA MET A 143 1.27 7.95 9.62
C MET A 143 1.92 6.83 10.45
N LEU A 144 1.34 6.49 11.61
CA LEU A 144 1.80 5.40 12.47
C LEU A 144 1.69 4.02 11.76
N ALA A 145 0.61 3.78 11.03
CA ALA A 145 0.45 2.56 10.26
C ALA A 145 1.50 2.40 9.15
N ILE A 146 1.79 3.49 8.41
CA ILE A 146 2.85 3.53 7.40
C ILE A 146 4.22 3.40 8.08
N GLY A 147 4.46 4.12 9.17
CA GLY A 147 5.70 4.02 9.96
C GLY A 147 5.98 2.60 10.44
N ARG A 148 4.95 1.90 10.95
CA ARG A 148 5.05 0.49 11.33
C ARG A 148 5.44 -0.42 10.16
N ALA A 149 4.89 -0.17 8.98
CA ALA A 149 5.27 -0.92 7.78
C ALA A 149 6.75 -0.67 7.39
N ILE A 150 7.25 0.57 7.52
CA ILE A 150 8.65 0.94 7.27
C ILE A 150 9.60 0.22 8.24
N MET A 151 9.20 0.01 9.50
CA MET A 151 9.98 -0.72 10.51
C MET A 151 10.37 -2.13 10.07
N SER A 152 9.63 -2.76 9.16
CA SER A 152 9.99 -4.07 8.59
C SER A 152 11.12 -4.01 7.56
N LYS A 153 11.61 -2.83 7.16
CA LYS A 153 12.54 -2.58 6.04
C LYS A 153 12.01 -3.16 4.72
N PRO A 154 10.83 -2.75 4.28
CA PRO A 154 10.22 -3.32 3.08
C PRO A 154 10.95 -2.88 1.81
N LYS A 155 10.81 -3.69 0.75
CA LYS A 155 11.17 -3.35 -0.64
C LYS A 155 9.91 -3.06 -1.47
N LEU A 156 8.77 -3.57 -1.01
CA LEU A 156 7.43 -3.34 -1.56
C LEU A 156 6.47 -3.00 -0.44
N ILE A 157 5.76 -1.88 -0.56
CA ILE A 157 4.62 -1.54 0.31
C ILE A 157 3.34 -1.58 -0.51
N LEU A 158 2.33 -2.26 0.04
CA LEU A 158 0.96 -2.30 -0.44
C LEU A 158 0.13 -1.40 0.47
N LEU A 159 -0.50 -0.36 -0.08
CA LEU A 159 -1.28 0.63 0.66
C LEU A 159 -2.74 0.58 0.21
N ASP A 160 -3.66 0.29 1.14
CA ASP A 160 -5.09 0.16 0.87
C ASP A 160 -5.83 1.40 1.41
N GLU A 161 -6.22 2.29 0.51
CA GLU A 161 -6.97 3.53 0.75
C GLU A 161 -6.44 4.38 1.93
N PRO A 162 -5.14 4.74 1.93
CA PRO A 162 -4.52 5.44 3.05
C PRO A 162 -5.06 6.87 3.28
N SER A 163 -5.78 7.43 2.33
CA SER A 163 -6.38 8.76 2.43
C SER A 163 -7.82 8.79 2.94
N LEU A 164 -8.45 7.61 3.09
CA LEU A 164 -9.88 7.50 3.39
C LEU A 164 -10.26 8.18 4.72
N GLY A 165 -11.25 9.08 4.66
CA GLY A 165 -11.81 9.74 5.85
C GLY A 165 -10.91 10.81 6.47
N LEU A 166 -9.84 11.24 5.78
CA LEU A 166 -8.92 12.25 6.27
C LEU A 166 -9.23 13.63 5.68
N ALA A 167 -8.82 14.67 6.41
CA ALA A 167 -8.91 16.06 5.93
C ALA A 167 -7.99 16.28 4.71
N PRO A 168 -8.36 17.15 3.74
CA PRO A 168 -7.62 17.35 2.50
C PRO A 168 -6.13 17.63 2.67
N LEU A 169 -5.75 18.50 3.61
CA LEU A 169 -4.34 18.82 3.90
C LEU A 169 -3.55 17.58 4.39
N VAL A 170 -4.19 16.70 5.16
CA VAL A 170 -3.57 15.48 5.66
C VAL A 170 -3.40 14.47 4.52
N VAL A 171 -4.37 14.40 3.61
CA VAL A 171 -4.27 13.56 2.39
C VAL A 171 -3.07 13.99 1.55
N GLU A 172 -2.89 15.31 1.32
CA GLU A 172 -1.74 15.83 0.58
C GLU A 172 -0.41 15.46 1.26
N GLN A 173 -0.33 15.60 2.58
CA GLN A 173 0.87 15.21 3.34
C GLN A 173 1.18 13.72 3.22
N ILE A 174 0.17 12.86 3.32
CA ILE A 174 0.34 11.41 3.17
C ILE A 174 0.80 11.06 1.76
N PHE A 175 0.19 11.63 0.73
CA PHE A 175 0.58 11.39 -0.65
C PHE A 175 2.00 11.86 -0.93
N GLN A 176 2.38 13.06 -0.45
CA GLN A 176 3.75 13.54 -0.58
C GLN A 176 4.74 12.60 0.13
N THR A 177 4.41 12.15 1.34
CA THR A 177 5.26 11.21 2.07
C THR A 177 5.43 9.89 1.30
N ILE A 178 4.36 9.33 0.72
CA ILE A 178 4.43 8.10 -0.08
C ILE A 178 5.33 8.31 -1.31
N GLN A 179 5.23 9.46 -1.97
CA GLN A 179 6.10 9.80 -3.09
C GLN A 179 7.56 9.92 -2.66
N ASP A 180 7.84 10.60 -1.56
CA ASP A 180 9.19 10.76 -1.01
C ASP A 180 9.81 9.42 -0.62
N LEU A 181 9.05 8.53 0.00
CA LEU A 181 9.49 7.15 0.30
C LEU A 181 9.90 6.39 -0.97
N THR A 182 9.13 6.55 -2.05
CA THR A 182 9.45 5.93 -3.34
C THR A 182 10.76 6.48 -3.90
N ILE A 183 10.95 7.79 -3.89
CA ILE A 183 12.12 8.46 -4.48
C ILE A 183 13.38 8.27 -3.63
N GLN A 184 13.28 8.55 -2.32
CA GLN A 184 14.45 8.60 -1.44
C GLN A 184 14.93 7.22 -0.98
N MET A 185 13.99 6.29 -0.78
CA MET A 185 14.31 4.93 -0.32
C MET A 185 14.33 3.90 -1.46
N GLY A 186 14.01 4.28 -2.69
CA GLY A 186 13.87 3.34 -3.81
C GLY A 186 12.75 2.31 -3.59
N LEU A 187 11.75 2.65 -2.77
CA LEU A 187 10.68 1.76 -2.39
C LEU A 187 9.72 1.53 -3.55
N THR A 188 9.35 0.29 -3.80
CA THR A 188 8.25 -0.02 -4.71
C THR A 188 6.94 0.13 -3.95
N VAL A 189 5.97 0.82 -4.55
CA VAL A 189 4.67 1.07 -3.92
C VAL A 189 3.54 0.65 -4.83
N VAL A 190 2.58 -0.08 -4.29
CA VAL A 190 1.26 -0.29 -4.90
C VAL A 190 0.24 0.43 -4.02
N LEU A 191 -0.31 1.50 -4.54
CA LEU A 191 -1.29 2.34 -3.87
C LEU A 191 -2.67 2.08 -4.45
N VAL A 192 -3.58 1.57 -3.65
CA VAL A 192 -5.01 1.48 -3.97
C VAL A 192 -5.71 2.69 -3.39
N GLU A 193 -6.49 3.38 -4.20
CA GLU A 193 -7.19 4.60 -3.79
C GLU A 193 -8.53 4.78 -4.48
N GLN A 194 -9.47 5.41 -3.76
CA GLN A 194 -10.68 5.97 -4.31
C GLN A 194 -10.45 7.40 -4.80
N ASN A 195 -9.57 8.17 -4.16
CA ASN A 195 -9.12 9.49 -4.63
C ASN A 195 -8.20 9.32 -5.85
N ALA A 196 -8.79 8.99 -6.99
CA ALA A 196 -8.08 8.64 -8.20
C ALA A 196 -7.15 9.76 -8.70
N MET A 197 -7.62 11.02 -8.68
CA MET A 197 -6.81 12.17 -9.11
C MET A 197 -5.60 12.38 -8.20
N GLY A 198 -5.78 12.30 -6.88
CA GLY A 198 -4.67 12.44 -5.93
C GLY A 198 -3.62 11.34 -6.09
N ALA A 199 -4.07 10.08 -6.22
CA ALA A 199 -3.18 8.92 -6.39
C ALA A 199 -2.41 8.97 -7.72
N LEU A 200 -3.07 9.30 -8.84
CA LEU A 200 -2.41 9.40 -10.14
C LEU A 200 -1.38 10.55 -10.22
N LYS A 201 -1.60 11.66 -9.50
CA LYS A 201 -0.65 12.78 -9.47
C LYS A 201 0.73 12.40 -8.93
N ILE A 202 0.79 11.48 -7.98
CA ILE A 202 2.04 11.04 -7.35
C ILE A 202 2.61 9.76 -7.97
N ALA A 203 1.81 9.06 -8.81
CA ALA A 203 2.19 7.77 -9.36
C ALA A 203 3.03 7.87 -10.64
N ASN A 204 3.86 6.85 -10.88
CA ASN A 204 4.53 6.63 -12.15
C ASN A 204 3.61 5.89 -13.14
N LEU A 205 2.84 4.91 -12.63
CA LEU A 205 1.97 4.03 -13.38
C LEU A 205 0.56 4.11 -12.80
N GLY A 206 -0.44 4.21 -13.65
CA GLY A 206 -1.84 4.08 -13.29
C GLY A 206 -2.43 2.79 -13.82
N ILE A 207 -3.26 2.16 -13.02
CA ILE A 207 -3.99 0.93 -13.35
C ILE A 207 -5.45 1.16 -12.99
N VAL A 208 -6.34 1.05 -13.96
CA VAL A 208 -7.78 1.21 -13.74
C VAL A 208 -8.39 -0.17 -13.58
N LEU A 209 -8.99 -0.42 -12.43
CA LEU A 209 -9.70 -1.66 -12.11
C LEU A 209 -11.20 -1.41 -12.14
N ASN A 210 -11.94 -2.25 -12.86
CA ASN A 210 -13.39 -2.22 -12.91
C ASN A 210 -13.97 -3.63 -12.89
N LEU A 211 -14.90 -3.90 -11.96
CA LEU A 211 -15.56 -5.20 -11.80
C LEU A 211 -14.59 -6.39 -11.84
N GLY A 212 -13.49 -6.25 -11.09
CA GLY A 212 -12.45 -7.28 -10.95
C GLY A 212 -11.49 -7.39 -12.13
N LYS A 213 -11.58 -6.56 -13.17
CA LYS A 213 -10.73 -6.59 -14.36
C LYS A 213 -9.91 -5.31 -14.51
N VAL A 214 -8.70 -5.44 -15.02
CA VAL A 214 -7.92 -4.29 -15.48
C VAL A 214 -8.49 -3.82 -16.80
N VAL A 215 -8.91 -2.55 -16.86
CA VAL A 215 -9.51 -1.94 -18.06
C VAL A 215 -8.57 -0.93 -18.74
N ALA A 216 -7.61 -0.38 -18.00
CA ALA A 216 -6.55 0.46 -18.55
C ALA A 216 -5.27 0.36 -17.71
N VAL A 217 -4.12 0.43 -18.36
CA VAL A 217 -2.79 0.54 -17.76
C VAL A 217 -1.97 1.47 -18.61
N ASP A 218 -1.46 2.55 -18.00
CA ASP A 218 -0.58 3.50 -18.70
C ASP A 218 0.24 4.31 -17.69
N HIS A 219 1.13 5.16 -18.18
CA HIS A 219 1.73 6.21 -17.37
C HIS A 219 0.63 7.04 -16.70
N ALA A 220 0.81 7.34 -15.40
CA ALA A 220 -0.23 8.03 -14.63
C ALA A 220 -0.66 9.36 -15.27
N GLN A 221 0.27 10.12 -15.83
CA GLN A 221 -0.02 11.39 -16.54
C GLN A 221 -0.88 11.19 -17.81
N ALA A 222 -0.71 10.09 -18.53
CA ALA A 222 -1.55 9.77 -19.68
C ALA A 222 -3.00 9.49 -19.26
N LEU A 223 -3.19 8.71 -18.18
CA LEU A 223 -4.53 8.43 -17.64
C LEU A 223 -5.22 9.67 -17.07
N ILE A 224 -4.48 10.61 -16.50
CA ILE A 224 -5.05 11.91 -16.05
C ILE A 224 -5.62 12.70 -17.23
N GLN A 225 -5.04 12.56 -18.43
CA GLN A 225 -5.47 13.26 -19.63
C GLN A 225 -6.50 12.49 -20.46
N ASP A 226 -6.68 11.20 -20.20
CA ASP A 226 -7.62 10.35 -20.93
C ASP A 226 -9.08 10.77 -20.64
N PRO A 227 -9.86 11.18 -21.66
CA PRO A 227 -11.24 11.62 -21.49
C PRO A 227 -12.16 10.55 -20.90
N ALA A 228 -11.97 9.28 -21.24
CA ALA A 228 -12.78 8.17 -20.71
C ALA A 228 -12.49 7.92 -19.23
N VAL A 229 -11.21 7.94 -18.84
CA VAL A 229 -10.80 7.81 -17.43
C VAL A 229 -11.29 9.01 -16.61
N ARG A 230 -11.18 10.21 -17.16
CA ARG A 230 -11.68 11.44 -16.50
C ARG A 230 -13.17 11.37 -16.24
N ALA A 231 -13.96 11.06 -17.24
CA ALA A 231 -15.42 10.99 -17.13
C ALA A 231 -15.87 9.89 -16.14
N ALA A 232 -15.18 8.74 -16.11
CA ALA A 232 -15.59 7.59 -15.31
C ALA A 232 -15.06 7.62 -13.86
N TYR A 233 -13.87 8.20 -13.60
CA TYR A 233 -13.15 8.01 -12.34
C TYR A 233 -12.58 9.29 -11.73
N LEU A 234 -12.47 10.42 -12.46
CA LEU A 234 -11.83 11.63 -11.97
C LEU A 234 -12.83 12.76 -11.62
N GLY A 235 -14.14 12.56 -11.85
CA GLY A 235 -15.20 13.46 -11.40
C GLY A 235 -15.36 14.74 -12.23
N TYR A 236 -15.13 14.67 -13.55
CA TYR A 236 -15.34 15.79 -14.50
C TYR A 236 -16.43 15.44 -15.51
#